data_926a061093dd7757415810e0e763fad4
#
_entry.id   926a061093dd7757415810e0e763fad4
#
_cell.length_a   1.000
_cell.length_b   1.000
_cell.length_c   1.000
_cell.angle_alpha   90.00
_cell.angle_beta   90.00
_cell.angle_gamma   90.00
#
_symmetry.space_group_name_H-M   'P 1'
#
loop_
_entity.id
_entity.type
_entity.pdbx_description
1 polymer ?
#
loop_
_entity_poly.entity_id
_entity_poly.type
_entity_poly.pdbx_seq_one_letter_code
_entity_poly.pdbx_strand_id
1 'polypeptide(L)'
;GWRYPYAPLDRPCWHSFIAGTRRNELEDCEQELRERPDWAFLANIWARIKAAHMPSATLLGVYANGQTSSQDGPIHRDNTAEAPGKTVMLFCSEYWATCWGGELVFYDADKESIVLSVQPKPRRVVIFNGEVPHGARAPGVSCNRLRMSIAFKTLIRE
;
A
#
# COMPACT_ATOMS: atom_id res chain seq x y z
N GLY A 1 9.13 9.51 -10.57
CA GLY A 1 8.58 10.69 -9.89
C GLY A 1 7.08 10.56 -9.59
N TRP A 2 6.55 11.47 -8.80
CA TRP A 2 5.12 11.50 -8.45
C TRP A 2 4.24 11.84 -9.66
N ARG A 3 3.06 11.21 -9.74
CA ARG A 3 2.03 11.48 -10.75
C ARG A 3 0.70 11.79 -10.07
N TYR A 4 -0.04 12.76 -10.62
CA TYR A 4 -1.39 13.13 -10.16
C TYR A 4 -2.23 13.65 -11.35
N PRO A 5 -3.52 13.30 -11.47
CA PRO A 5 -4.15 12.14 -10.83
C PRO A 5 -3.54 10.84 -11.35
N TYR A 6 -3.65 9.78 -10.57
CA TYR A 6 -3.18 8.48 -11.02
C TYR A 6 -4.22 7.83 -11.95
N ALA A 7 -4.04 8.04 -13.26
CA ALA A 7 -4.80 7.31 -14.28
C ALA A 7 -4.11 5.95 -14.55
N PRO A 8 -4.85 4.86 -14.81
CA PRO A 8 -6.22 4.78 -15.29
C PRO A 8 -7.27 4.44 -14.22
N LEU A 9 -7.01 4.60 -12.94
CA LEU A 9 -7.89 4.12 -11.89
C LEU A 9 -8.76 5.20 -11.23
N ASP A 10 -8.85 6.40 -11.82
CA ASP A 10 -9.56 7.57 -11.24
C ASP A 10 -9.29 7.77 -9.74
N ARG A 11 -8.09 7.39 -9.30
CA ARG A 11 -7.69 7.53 -7.91
C ARG A 11 -7.19 8.94 -7.68
N PRO A 12 -7.87 9.72 -6.86
CA PRO A 12 -7.45 11.08 -6.57
C PRO A 12 -6.28 11.06 -5.57
N CYS A 13 -5.13 10.51 -5.94
CA CYS A 13 -3.94 10.45 -5.09
C CYS A 13 -2.67 10.68 -5.90
N TRP A 14 -1.63 11.11 -5.20
CA TRP A 14 -0.27 11.12 -5.74
C TRP A 14 0.28 9.71 -5.73
N HIS A 15 0.93 9.31 -6.81
CA HIS A 15 1.47 7.98 -6.97
C HIS A 15 2.88 7.99 -7.53
N SER A 16 3.75 7.12 -7.03
CA SER A 16 5.10 6.93 -7.54
C SER A 16 5.47 5.45 -7.52
N PHE A 17 5.80 4.90 -8.69
CA PHE A 17 6.33 3.55 -8.79
C PHE A 17 7.78 3.50 -8.31
N ILE A 18 8.08 2.48 -7.50
CA ILE A 18 9.41 2.22 -6.94
C ILE A 18 10.03 0.99 -7.61
N ALA A 19 9.30 -0.12 -7.69
CA ALA A 19 9.70 -1.34 -8.40
C ALA A 19 8.47 -2.06 -8.95
N GLY A 20 8.63 -2.93 -9.96
CA GLY A 20 7.53 -3.68 -10.57
C GLY A 20 6.59 -2.79 -11.38
N THR A 21 7.13 -1.95 -12.25
CA THR A 21 6.36 -0.97 -13.04
C THR A 21 5.53 -1.61 -14.15
N ARG A 22 5.78 -2.87 -14.47
CA ARG A 22 5.08 -3.63 -15.50
C ARG A 22 3.84 -4.29 -14.93
N ARG A 23 2.69 -3.65 -15.09
CA ARG A 23 1.43 -3.99 -14.44
C ARG A 23 0.83 -5.34 -14.79
N ASN A 24 1.21 -5.93 -15.91
CA ASN A 24 0.59 -7.15 -16.43
C ASN A 24 1.48 -8.39 -16.26
N GLU A 25 2.62 -8.25 -15.62
CA GLU A 25 3.56 -9.34 -15.46
C GLU A 25 3.57 -9.77 -14.00
N LEU A 26 3.28 -11.04 -13.74
CA LEU A 26 3.38 -11.67 -12.42
C LEU A 26 4.85 -12.04 -12.12
N GLU A 27 5.75 -11.12 -12.45
CA GLU A 27 7.19 -11.27 -12.28
C GLU A 27 7.64 -10.73 -10.94
N ASP A 28 8.65 -11.38 -10.37
CA ASP A 28 9.31 -10.91 -9.15
C ASP A 28 10.12 -9.65 -9.42
N CYS A 29 9.91 -8.61 -8.62
CA CYS A 29 10.64 -7.36 -8.73
C CYS A 29 11.64 -7.11 -7.58
N GLU A 30 12.00 -8.13 -6.80
CA GLU A 30 12.93 -7.96 -5.67
C GLU A 30 14.31 -7.49 -6.13
N GLN A 31 14.79 -8.01 -7.27
CA GLN A 31 16.08 -7.60 -7.80
C GLN A 31 16.03 -6.13 -8.25
N GLU A 32 14.99 -5.74 -8.98
CA GLU A 32 14.79 -4.33 -9.36
C GLU A 32 14.82 -3.41 -8.13
N LEU A 33 14.13 -3.81 -7.04
CA LEU A 33 14.12 -3.03 -5.82
C LEU A 33 15.51 -2.91 -5.17
N ARG A 34 16.31 -3.99 -5.18
CA ARG A 34 17.67 -4.02 -4.63
C ARG A 34 18.65 -3.16 -5.41
N GLU A 35 18.49 -3.11 -6.73
CA GLU A 35 19.37 -2.37 -7.63
C GLU A 35 19.12 -0.87 -7.64
N ARG A 36 18.08 -0.40 -6.94
CA ARG A 36 17.76 1.03 -6.79
C ARG A 36 18.45 1.62 -5.55
N PRO A 37 19.54 2.36 -5.70
CA PRO A 37 20.32 2.87 -4.55
C PRO A 37 19.48 3.76 -3.62
N ASP A 38 18.60 4.59 -4.17
CA ASP A 38 17.72 5.49 -3.40
C ASP A 38 16.69 4.73 -2.55
N TRP A 39 16.42 3.45 -2.86
CA TRP A 39 15.41 2.61 -2.24
C TRP A 39 15.96 1.35 -1.56
N ALA A 40 17.28 1.24 -1.41
CA ALA A 40 17.92 0.07 -0.80
C ALA A 40 17.39 -0.24 0.61
N PHE A 41 16.99 0.78 1.37
CA PHE A 41 16.38 0.58 2.68
C PHE A 41 15.04 -0.17 2.61
N LEU A 42 14.25 0.02 1.54
CA LEU A 42 13.00 -0.72 1.32
C LEU A 42 13.27 -2.20 1.00
N ALA A 43 14.32 -2.50 0.25
CA ALA A 43 14.74 -3.87 -0.01
C ALA A 43 15.10 -4.60 1.30
N ASN A 44 15.77 -3.93 2.22
CA ASN A 44 16.08 -4.46 3.56
C ASN A 44 14.81 -4.68 4.40
N ILE A 45 13.89 -3.72 4.39
CA ILE A 45 12.58 -3.85 5.08
C ILE A 45 11.82 -5.04 4.52
N TRP A 46 11.72 -5.13 3.18
CA TRP A 46 11.04 -6.23 2.51
C TRP A 46 11.65 -7.59 2.87
N ALA A 47 12.96 -7.75 2.78
CA ALA A 47 13.64 -9.00 3.08
C ALA A 47 13.31 -9.50 4.50
N ARG A 48 13.26 -8.60 5.49
CA ARG A 48 12.90 -8.94 6.88
C ARG A 48 11.43 -9.34 7.01
N ILE A 49 10.53 -8.62 6.36
CA ILE A 49 9.09 -8.92 6.38
C ILE A 49 8.82 -10.25 5.69
N LYS A 50 9.42 -10.47 4.52
CA LYS A 50 9.28 -11.71 3.76
C LYS A 50 9.72 -12.91 4.60
N ALA A 51 10.91 -12.86 5.17
CA ALA A 51 11.44 -13.94 5.99
C ALA A 51 10.58 -14.27 7.21
N ALA A 52 10.00 -13.25 7.85
CA ALA A 52 9.24 -13.43 9.09
C ALA A 52 7.76 -13.84 8.87
N HIS A 53 7.14 -13.40 7.77
CA HIS A 53 5.67 -13.46 7.64
C HIS A 53 5.16 -14.12 6.35
N MET A 54 5.99 -14.22 5.31
CA MET A 54 5.56 -14.72 4.00
C MET A 54 6.74 -15.23 3.14
N PRO A 55 7.47 -16.25 3.58
CA PRO A 55 8.71 -16.69 2.93
C PRO A 55 8.52 -17.15 1.48
N SER A 56 7.35 -17.66 1.12
CA SER A 56 7.00 -18.09 -0.25
C SER A 56 6.47 -16.98 -1.14
N ALA A 57 6.34 -15.73 -0.64
CA ALA A 57 5.77 -14.65 -1.42
C ALA A 57 6.71 -14.18 -2.55
N THR A 58 6.13 -13.94 -3.71
CA THR A 58 6.74 -13.23 -4.84
C THR A 58 6.36 -11.76 -4.74
N LEU A 59 7.33 -10.85 -4.83
CA LEU A 59 7.09 -9.41 -4.81
C LEU A 59 6.73 -8.92 -6.22
N LEU A 60 5.50 -8.47 -6.42
CA LEU A 60 5.01 -8.02 -7.72
C LEU A 60 5.18 -6.53 -7.98
N GLY A 61 5.21 -5.74 -6.92
CA GLY A 61 5.34 -4.29 -7.07
C GLY A 61 5.50 -3.57 -5.76
N VAL A 62 6.22 -2.45 -5.83
CA VAL A 62 6.40 -1.50 -4.73
C VAL A 62 6.09 -0.11 -5.24
N TYR A 63 5.22 0.61 -4.54
CA TYR A 63 4.87 1.98 -4.90
C TYR A 63 4.51 2.82 -3.69
N ALA A 64 4.69 4.12 -3.82
CA ALA A 64 4.29 5.11 -2.83
C ALA A 64 2.98 5.79 -3.24
N ASN A 65 2.11 6.00 -2.27
CA ASN A 65 0.91 6.82 -2.40
C ASN A 65 0.98 8.01 -1.45
N GLY A 66 0.49 9.16 -1.95
CA GLY A 66 0.32 10.38 -1.18
C GLY A 66 -1.12 10.89 -1.32
N GLN A 67 -1.73 11.27 -0.19
CA GLN A 67 -3.10 11.80 -0.16
C GLN A 67 -3.16 13.07 0.69
N THR A 68 -3.92 14.05 0.19
CA THR A 68 -4.36 15.22 0.95
C THR A 68 -5.87 15.13 1.20
N SER A 69 -6.46 16.14 1.82
CA SER A 69 -7.91 16.17 2.06
C SER A 69 -8.72 15.96 0.77
N SER A 70 -9.87 15.33 0.88
CA SER A 70 -10.77 14.99 -0.23
C SER A 70 -10.24 13.97 -1.26
N GLN A 71 -9.15 13.28 -0.96
CA GLN A 71 -8.55 12.28 -1.84
C GLN A 71 -8.80 10.85 -1.30
N ASP A 72 -10.05 10.48 -1.07
CA ASP A 72 -10.42 9.12 -0.65
C ASP A 72 -10.05 8.10 -1.72
N GLY A 73 -9.42 7.00 -1.30
CA GLY A 73 -9.20 5.86 -2.17
C GLY A 73 -10.47 5.02 -2.32
N PRO A 74 -10.74 4.43 -3.50
CA PRO A 74 -11.87 3.52 -3.67
C PRO A 74 -11.72 2.26 -2.82
N ILE A 75 -12.83 1.63 -2.48
CA ILE A 75 -12.84 0.31 -1.84
C ILE A 75 -12.48 -0.73 -2.91
N HIS A 76 -11.41 -1.47 -2.70
CA HIS A 76 -10.90 -2.46 -3.65
C HIS A 76 -10.30 -3.68 -2.94
N ARG A 77 -10.00 -4.70 -3.73
CA ARG A 77 -9.19 -5.86 -3.35
C ARG A 77 -7.90 -5.80 -4.17
N ASP A 78 -6.81 -6.27 -3.60
CA ASP A 78 -5.51 -6.28 -4.26
C ASP A 78 -5.23 -7.60 -4.98
N ASN A 79 -5.79 -8.67 -4.46
CA ASN A 79 -5.67 -10.03 -4.95
C ASN A 79 -7.07 -10.65 -5.12
N THR A 80 -7.12 -11.78 -5.83
CA THR A 80 -8.31 -12.62 -5.97
C THR A 80 -8.05 -13.99 -5.34
N ALA A 81 -9.09 -14.82 -5.21
CA ALA A 81 -8.94 -16.18 -4.69
C ALA A 81 -8.05 -17.06 -5.59
N GLU A 82 -8.07 -16.81 -6.91
CA GLU A 82 -7.26 -17.53 -7.91
C GLU A 82 -5.79 -17.07 -7.92
N ALA A 83 -5.53 -15.87 -7.39
CA ALA A 83 -4.20 -15.29 -7.30
C ALA A 83 -3.98 -14.70 -5.89
N PRO A 84 -3.91 -15.56 -4.86
CA PRO A 84 -3.81 -15.12 -3.47
C PRO A 84 -2.49 -14.41 -3.21
N GLY A 85 -2.53 -13.45 -2.31
CA GLY A 85 -1.35 -12.68 -1.91
C GLY A 85 -1.61 -11.85 -0.68
N LYS A 86 -0.57 -11.20 -0.21
CA LYS A 86 -0.66 -10.26 0.89
C LYS A 86 -0.21 -8.88 0.43
N THR A 87 -0.80 -7.87 1.01
CA THR A 87 -0.32 -6.50 0.89
C THR A 87 0.39 -6.12 2.19
N VAL A 88 1.57 -5.53 2.04
CA VAL A 88 2.26 -4.87 3.14
C VAL A 88 2.16 -3.38 2.92
N MET A 89 1.65 -2.66 3.91
CA MET A 89 1.57 -1.20 3.87
C MET A 89 2.42 -0.60 4.99
N LEU A 90 3.37 0.26 4.61
CA LEU A 90 4.21 1.03 5.51
C LEU A 90 3.75 2.49 5.51
N PHE A 91 3.41 3.05 6.67
CA PHE A 91 3.12 4.47 6.80
C PHE A 91 4.40 5.28 7.03
N CYS A 92 4.62 6.28 6.17
CA CYS A 92 5.89 6.99 6.03
C CYS A 92 5.89 8.43 6.56
N SER A 93 4.76 8.93 7.06
CA SER A 93 4.71 10.26 7.66
C SER A 93 5.54 10.31 8.93
N GLU A 94 6.28 11.38 9.16
CA GLU A 94 7.12 11.55 10.37
C GLU A 94 6.29 11.73 11.63
N TYR A 95 5.12 12.37 11.49
CA TYR A 95 4.15 12.62 12.56
C TYR A 95 2.74 12.49 12.00
N TRP A 96 1.81 12.03 12.83
CA TRP A 96 0.40 11.95 12.48
C TRP A 96 -0.49 12.17 13.70
N ALA A 97 -1.26 13.26 13.70
CA ALA A 97 -2.21 13.54 14.76
C ALA A 97 -3.47 12.64 14.61
N THR A 98 -3.98 12.15 15.71
CA THR A 98 -5.16 11.26 15.73
C THR A 98 -6.38 11.93 15.07
N CYS A 99 -6.56 13.24 15.25
CA CYS A 99 -7.70 13.98 14.69
C CYS A 99 -7.58 14.26 13.18
N TRP A 100 -6.48 13.91 12.54
CA TRP A 100 -6.31 14.11 11.10
C TRP A 100 -7.00 13.05 10.23
N GLY A 101 -7.48 11.94 10.81
CA GLY A 101 -8.07 10.86 10.03
C GLY A 101 -7.07 10.15 9.14
N GLY A 102 -7.43 9.81 7.92
CA GLY A 102 -6.55 9.18 6.94
C GLY A 102 -6.33 7.69 7.18
N GLU A 103 -7.25 7.01 7.82
CA GLU A 103 -7.16 5.61 8.18
C GLU A 103 -7.10 4.70 6.94
N LEU A 104 -6.41 3.58 7.08
CA LEU A 104 -6.64 2.40 6.25
C LEU A 104 -7.84 1.66 6.82
N VAL A 105 -8.88 1.51 6.02
CA VAL A 105 -10.16 0.94 6.44
C VAL A 105 -10.38 -0.38 5.73
N PHE A 106 -10.77 -1.40 6.49
CA PHE A 106 -11.14 -2.72 6.00
C PHE A 106 -12.65 -2.91 6.11
N TYR A 107 -13.22 -3.58 5.14
CA TYR A 107 -14.65 -3.79 5.02
C TYR A 107 -14.99 -5.29 5.04
N ASP A 108 -16.25 -5.59 5.32
CA ASP A 108 -16.80 -6.92 5.09
C ASP A 108 -16.77 -7.33 3.61
N ALA A 109 -17.15 -8.57 3.34
CA ALA A 109 -17.08 -9.12 1.98
C ALA A 109 -17.95 -8.34 0.98
N ASP A 110 -19.06 -7.79 1.45
CA ASP A 110 -20.05 -7.06 0.66
C ASP A 110 -19.71 -5.57 0.52
N LYS A 111 -18.70 -5.10 1.23
CA LYS A 111 -18.23 -3.71 1.27
C LYS A 111 -19.23 -2.72 1.89
N GLU A 112 -20.15 -3.20 2.68
CA GLU A 112 -21.19 -2.38 3.32
C GLU A 112 -20.80 -1.87 4.69
N SER A 113 -19.99 -2.65 5.44
CA SER A 113 -19.65 -2.34 6.82
C SER A 113 -18.15 -2.26 7.03
N ILE A 114 -17.71 -1.30 7.83
CA ILE A 114 -16.32 -1.21 8.30
C ILE A 114 -16.10 -2.24 9.40
N VAL A 115 -15.15 -3.14 9.21
CA VAL A 115 -14.78 -4.15 10.20
C VAL A 115 -13.52 -3.80 10.98
N LEU A 116 -12.64 -2.98 10.41
CA LEU A 116 -11.40 -2.54 11.05
C LEU A 116 -10.96 -1.20 10.47
N SER A 117 -10.42 -0.36 11.33
CA SER A 117 -9.80 0.92 10.95
C SER A 117 -8.43 1.03 11.59
N VAL A 118 -7.41 1.37 10.78
CA VAL A 118 -6.03 1.46 11.21
C VAL A 118 -5.48 2.85 10.95
N GLN A 119 -5.12 3.56 12.02
CA GLN A 119 -4.50 4.88 11.92
C GLN A 119 -3.13 4.83 11.22
N PRO A 120 -2.80 5.82 10.38
CA PRO A 120 -1.50 5.92 9.71
C PRO A 120 -0.40 6.45 10.64
N LYS A 121 -0.17 5.76 11.75
CA LYS A 121 0.91 6.13 12.66
C LYS A 121 2.28 5.98 11.99
N PRO A 122 3.22 6.89 12.27
CA PRO A 122 4.58 6.82 11.75
C PRO A 122 5.23 5.45 11.95
N ARG A 123 5.86 4.92 10.93
CA ARG A 123 6.60 3.64 10.94
C ARG A 123 5.74 2.41 11.23
N ARG A 124 4.42 2.54 11.23
CA ARG A 124 3.52 1.39 11.34
C ARG A 124 3.55 0.59 10.05
N VAL A 125 3.70 -0.72 10.18
CA VAL A 125 3.52 -1.69 9.11
C VAL A 125 2.21 -2.43 9.35
N VAL A 126 1.43 -2.61 8.30
CA VAL A 126 0.20 -3.42 8.28
C VAL A 126 0.37 -4.49 7.23
N ILE A 127 0.13 -5.74 7.59
CA ILE A 127 0.18 -6.89 6.68
C ILE A 127 -1.22 -7.50 6.67
N PHE A 128 -1.80 -7.66 5.50
CA PHE A 128 -3.14 -8.20 5.36
C PHE A 128 -3.30 -9.01 4.06
N ASN A 129 -4.28 -9.90 4.02
CA ASN A 129 -4.60 -10.65 2.81
C ASN A 129 -5.18 -9.71 1.76
N GLY A 130 -4.62 -9.75 0.55
CA GLY A 130 -5.01 -8.84 -0.52
C GLY A 130 -6.46 -9.00 -1.00
N GLU A 131 -7.11 -10.11 -0.65
CA GLU A 131 -8.53 -10.36 -0.94
C GLU A 131 -9.49 -9.58 0.00
N VAL A 132 -8.99 -9.05 1.12
CA VAL A 132 -9.84 -8.27 2.03
C VAL A 132 -10.18 -6.92 1.40
N PRO A 133 -11.47 -6.56 1.28
CA PRO A 133 -11.86 -5.25 0.79
C PRO A 133 -11.32 -4.15 1.70
N HIS A 134 -10.65 -3.18 1.11
CA HIS A 134 -10.05 -2.09 1.87
C HIS A 134 -9.97 -0.80 1.07
N GLY A 135 -9.77 0.30 1.76
CA GLY A 135 -9.59 1.62 1.15
C GLY A 135 -8.82 2.56 2.08
N ALA A 136 -8.09 3.48 1.49
CA ALA A 136 -7.41 4.53 2.22
C ALA A 136 -8.31 5.76 2.31
N ARG A 137 -8.68 6.18 3.51
CA ARG A 137 -9.40 7.44 3.72
C ARG A 137 -8.47 8.62 3.50
N ALA A 138 -9.03 9.70 2.97
CA ALA A 138 -8.35 10.99 2.92
C ALA A 138 -8.13 11.54 4.33
N PRO A 139 -7.05 12.27 4.56
CA PRO A 139 -6.96 13.07 5.78
C PRO A 139 -8.02 14.19 5.79
N GLY A 140 -8.41 14.59 6.99
CA GLY A 140 -9.34 15.70 7.18
C GLY A 140 -8.76 17.03 6.71
N VAL A 141 -9.62 18.02 6.51
CA VAL A 141 -9.24 19.36 6.01
C VAL A 141 -8.27 20.11 6.95
N SER A 142 -8.23 19.75 8.23
CA SER A 142 -7.30 20.32 9.19
C SER A 142 -5.88 19.74 9.09
N CYS A 143 -5.69 18.67 8.32
CA CYS A 143 -4.37 18.07 8.11
C CYS A 143 -3.59 18.86 7.05
N ASN A 144 -2.47 19.43 7.46
CA ASN A 144 -1.56 20.17 6.58
C ASN A 144 -0.37 19.34 6.08
N ARG A 145 -0.46 18.01 6.17
CA ARG A 145 0.59 17.06 5.78
C ARG A 145 0.09 16.12 4.71
N LEU A 146 1.03 15.66 3.89
CA LEU A 146 0.76 14.58 2.95
C LEU A 146 0.70 13.24 3.72
N ARG A 147 -0.41 12.52 3.57
CA ARG A 147 -0.52 11.15 4.06
C ARG A 147 0.26 10.24 3.12
N MET A 148 1.43 9.82 3.54
CA MET A 148 2.30 8.96 2.73
C MET A 148 2.27 7.51 3.21
N SER A 149 2.16 6.60 2.25
CA SER A 149 2.31 5.16 2.48
C SER A 149 3.09 4.51 1.33
N ILE A 150 3.81 3.44 1.66
CA ILE A 150 4.44 2.56 0.66
C ILE A 150 3.74 1.21 0.75
N ALA A 151 3.30 0.71 -0.40
CA ALA A 151 2.68 -0.60 -0.53
C ALA A 151 3.62 -1.57 -1.24
N PHE A 152 3.72 -2.78 -0.70
CA PHE A 152 4.35 -3.94 -1.33
C PHE A 152 3.23 -4.91 -1.70
N LYS A 153 3.11 -5.20 -2.97
CA LYS A 153 2.13 -6.15 -3.51
C LYS A 153 2.78 -7.49 -3.74
N THR A 154 2.11 -8.53 -3.30
CA THR A 154 2.66 -9.88 -3.42
C THR A 154 1.69 -10.86 -4.05
N LEU A 155 2.26 -11.96 -4.52
CA LEU A 155 1.56 -13.20 -4.88
C LEU A 155 2.14 -14.32 -4.04
N ILE A 156 1.29 -15.20 -3.52
CA ILE A 156 1.69 -16.43 -2.83
C ILE A 156 1.28 -17.58 -3.75
N ARG A 157 2.28 -18.32 -4.24
CA ARG A 157 2.05 -19.56 -4.99
C ARG A 157 2.26 -20.73 -4.02
N GLU A 158 1.27 -21.58 -3.93
CA GLU A 158 1.39 -22.86 -3.23
C GLU A 158 2.35 -23.80 -3.95
#